data_4cefd05104f800d641ebe637ff8475cb
#
_entry.id   4cefd05104f800d641ebe637ff8475cb
#
_cell.length_a   1.000
_cell.length_b   1.000
_cell.length_c   1.000
_cell.angle_alpha   90.00
_cell.angle_beta   90.00
_cell.angle_gamma   90.00
#
_symmetry.space_group_name_H-M   'P 1'
#
loop_
_entity.id
_entity.type
_entity.pdbx_description
1 polymer ?
#
loop_
_entity_poly.entity_id
_entity_poly.type
_entity_poly.pdbx_seq_one_letter_code
_entity_poly.pdbx_strand_id
1 'polypeptide(L)'
;IAQITNNQKDEKEIYAKIKTLIAEAIAKSNNESKVKSSGFALTPEAIALEKDFISNKGKLPSPVERGVIVRRYGKQSHPTLKGITIESNGVFYATEKDANARVIFDGKVLAIQVLPGKKKAVLVQHGNYISVYKNLDNVTVQKGDLVSTKQLLGKIHTDKTTGKTILAFVLFKEIHRQNPEEWVYKI
;
A
#
# COMPACT_ATOMS: atom_id res chain seq x y z
N ILE A 1 -21.39 -1.79 -16.26
CA ILE A 1 -20.56 -0.65 -16.70
C ILE A 1 -20.58 0.47 -15.65
N ALA A 2 -21.75 0.96 -15.19
CA ALA A 2 -21.84 2.04 -14.19
C ALA A 2 -21.13 1.70 -12.86
N GLN A 3 -21.22 0.45 -12.38
CA GLN A 3 -20.57 0.00 -11.15
C GLN A 3 -19.04 -0.05 -11.27
N ILE A 4 -18.52 -0.41 -12.44
CA ILE A 4 -17.07 -0.40 -12.73
C ILE A 4 -16.55 1.03 -12.75
N THR A 5 -17.29 1.95 -13.37
CA THR A 5 -16.93 3.37 -13.42
C THR A 5 -16.92 4.00 -12.03
N ASN A 6 -17.90 3.67 -11.18
CA ASN A 6 -17.95 4.14 -9.79
C ASN A 6 -16.79 3.58 -8.97
N ASN A 7 -16.49 2.28 -9.07
CA ASN A 7 -15.37 1.67 -8.36
C ASN A 7 -14.01 2.26 -8.78
N GLN A 8 -13.83 2.57 -10.06
CA GLN A 8 -12.63 3.24 -10.56
C GLN A 8 -12.53 4.68 -10.08
N LYS A 9 -13.65 5.38 -9.98
CA LYS A 9 -13.72 6.74 -9.43
C LYS A 9 -13.32 6.74 -7.95
N ASP A 10 -13.90 5.85 -7.16
CA ASP A 10 -13.61 5.71 -5.73
C ASP A 10 -12.13 5.35 -5.50
N GLU A 11 -11.56 4.43 -6.28
CA GLU A 11 -10.14 4.09 -6.21
C GLU A 11 -9.25 5.30 -6.54
N LYS A 12 -9.63 6.09 -7.54
CA LYS A 12 -8.89 7.29 -7.94
C LYS A 12 -8.92 8.36 -6.85
N GLU A 13 -10.06 8.56 -6.20
CA GLU A 13 -10.21 9.49 -5.08
C GLU A 13 -9.40 9.04 -3.85
N ILE A 14 -9.44 7.77 -3.51
CA ILE A 14 -8.64 7.19 -2.41
C ILE A 14 -7.15 7.34 -2.70
N TYR A 15 -6.72 7.05 -3.92
CA TYR A 15 -5.33 7.22 -4.34
C TYR A 15 -4.87 8.68 -4.21
N ALA A 16 -5.69 9.63 -4.65
CA ALA A 16 -5.40 11.06 -4.55
C ALA A 16 -5.28 11.52 -3.09
N LYS A 17 -6.15 11.03 -2.20
CA LYS A 17 -6.08 11.33 -0.76
C LYS A 17 -4.80 10.78 -0.12
N ILE A 18 -4.42 9.55 -0.45
CA ILE A 18 -3.17 8.94 0.04
C ILE A 18 -1.96 9.73 -0.46
N LYS A 19 -1.93 10.10 -1.73
CA LYS A 19 -0.86 10.92 -2.32
C LYS A 19 -0.73 12.26 -1.62
N THR A 20 -1.83 12.95 -1.35
CA THR A 20 -1.86 14.21 -0.61
C THR A 20 -1.32 14.03 0.81
N LEU A 21 -1.73 12.97 1.50
CA LEU A 21 -1.24 12.67 2.86
C LEU A 21 0.27 12.46 2.89
N ILE A 22 0.82 11.75 1.90
CA ILE A 22 2.27 11.55 1.77
C ILE A 22 2.97 12.89 1.50
N ALA A 23 2.44 13.71 0.59
CA ALA A 23 3.01 15.02 0.27
C ALA A 23 3.03 15.95 1.50
N GLU A 24 1.97 15.96 2.29
CA GLU A 24 1.89 16.71 3.55
C GLU A 24 2.91 16.21 4.59
N ALA A 25 3.08 14.89 4.70
CA ALA A 25 4.06 14.28 5.60
C ALA A 25 5.50 14.63 5.19
N ILE A 26 5.81 14.63 3.89
CA ILE A 26 7.10 15.08 3.35
C ILE A 26 7.33 16.57 3.68
N ALA A 27 6.36 17.42 3.42
CA ALA A 27 6.46 18.85 3.70
C ALA A 27 6.70 19.12 5.19
N LYS A 28 5.98 18.43 6.07
CA LYS A 28 6.16 18.53 7.52
C LYS A 28 7.56 18.09 7.94
N SER A 29 8.04 16.96 7.47
CA SER A 29 9.38 16.44 7.75
C SER A 29 10.48 17.43 7.33
N ASN A 30 10.35 18.05 6.16
CA ASN A 30 11.30 19.03 5.64
C ASN A 30 11.28 20.33 6.41
N ASN A 31 10.09 20.82 6.80
CA ASN A 31 9.94 22.02 7.62
C ASN A 31 10.56 21.85 9.01
N GLU A 32 10.30 20.73 9.68
CA GLU A 32 10.85 20.43 11.00
C GLU A 32 12.39 20.32 10.97
N SER A 33 12.95 19.77 9.91
CA SER A 33 14.39 19.59 9.72
C SER A 33 15.07 20.74 9.00
N LYS A 34 14.32 21.76 8.57
CA LYS A 34 14.80 22.92 7.78
C LYS A 34 15.56 22.53 6.51
N VAL A 35 15.12 21.45 5.87
CA VAL A 35 15.69 20.90 4.64
C VAL A 35 14.74 21.17 3.47
N LYS A 36 15.29 21.47 2.29
CA LYS A 36 14.55 21.52 1.03
C LYS A 36 14.85 20.25 0.23
N SER A 37 13.88 19.34 0.15
CA SER A 37 14.01 18.07 -0.56
C SER A 37 12.68 17.69 -1.21
N SER A 38 12.72 16.93 -2.29
CA SER A 38 11.53 16.30 -2.88
C SER A 38 10.99 15.14 -2.05
N GLY A 39 11.86 14.52 -1.24
CA GLY A 39 11.53 13.43 -0.33
C GLY A 39 11.55 13.85 1.13
N PHE A 40 11.46 12.86 2.01
CA PHE A 40 11.55 13.08 3.46
C PHE A 40 12.96 13.53 3.87
N ALA A 41 13.03 14.35 4.91
CA ALA A 41 14.27 14.61 5.63
C ALA A 41 14.64 13.36 6.45
N LEU A 42 15.53 12.53 5.90
CA LEU A 42 15.88 11.24 6.50
C LEU A 42 16.99 11.36 7.51
N THR A 43 16.89 10.64 8.63
CA THR A 43 18.00 10.39 9.54
C THR A 43 19.00 9.41 8.91
N PRO A 44 20.25 9.31 9.43
CA PRO A 44 21.20 8.32 8.96
C PRO A 44 20.67 6.88 9.00
N GLU A 45 19.91 6.53 10.04
CA GLU A 45 19.27 5.23 10.19
C GLU A 45 18.21 4.99 9.12
N ALA A 46 17.41 6.00 8.80
CA ALA A 46 16.40 5.91 7.75
C ALA A 46 17.03 5.81 6.36
N ILE A 47 18.18 6.45 6.12
CA ILE A 47 18.96 6.31 4.88
C ILE A 47 19.49 4.87 4.75
N ALA A 48 20.02 4.30 5.84
CA ALA A 48 20.49 2.92 5.84
C ALA A 48 19.34 1.94 5.57
N LEU A 49 18.19 2.14 6.21
CA LEU A 49 16.98 1.34 5.99
C LEU A 49 16.52 1.40 4.53
N GLU A 50 16.53 2.59 3.93
CA GLU A 50 16.17 2.76 2.51
C GLU A 50 17.12 1.99 1.58
N LYS A 51 18.41 2.04 1.85
CA LYS A 51 19.41 1.25 1.08
C LYS A 51 19.12 -0.24 1.17
N ASP A 52 18.82 -0.74 2.36
CA ASP A 52 18.48 -2.14 2.57
C ASP A 52 17.18 -2.51 1.88
N PHE A 53 16.17 -1.64 1.92
CA PHE A 53 14.93 -1.81 1.18
C PHE A 53 15.17 -1.95 -0.34
N ILE A 54 15.97 -1.05 -0.91
CA ILE A 54 16.32 -1.06 -2.34
C ILE A 54 17.11 -2.32 -2.71
N SER A 55 18.06 -2.75 -1.88
CA SER A 55 18.88 -3.94 -2.13
C SER A 55 18.08 -5.24 -2.12
N ASN A 56 16.90 -5.23 -1.49
CA ASN A 56 15.96 -6.35 -1.45
C ASN A 56 14.87 -6.28 -2.54
N LYS A 57 15.00 -5.38 -3.52
CA LYS A 57 14.05 -5.31 -4.65
C LYS A 57 13.91 -6.68 -5.33
N GLY A 58 12.68 -7.13 -5.51
CA GLY A 58 12.33 -8.44 -6.08
C GLY A 58 12.41 -9.61 -5.10
N LYS A 59 12.84 -9.37 -3.85
CA LYS A 59 12.98 -10.40 -2.80
C LYS A 59 12.09 -10.14 -1.59
N LEU A 60 11.35 -9.03 -1.57
CA LEU A 60 10.48 -8.67 -0.45
C LEU A 60 9.34 -9.70 -0.31
N PRO A 61 8.94 -10.06 0.92
CA PRO A 61 7.84 -10.98 1.13
C PRO A 61 6.52 -10.41 0.61
N SER A 62 5.59 -11.29 0.23
CA SER A 62 4.22 -10.89 -0.11
C SER A 62 3.54 -10.21 1.09
N PRO A 63 2.69 -9.20 0.85
CA PRO A 63 1.92 -8.54 1.91
C PRO A 63 0.82 -9.41 2.50
N VAL A 64 0.61 -10.60 1.96
CA VAL A 64 -0.24 -11.66 2.51
C VAL A 64 0.57 -12.95 2.63
N GLU A 65 0.27 -13.77 3.63
CA GLU A 65 0.97 -15.04 3.81
C GLU A 65 0.64 -16.03 2.70
N ARG A 66 -0.66 -16.11 2.36
CA ARG A 66 -1.19 -16.94 1.27
C ARG A 66 -2.16 -16.12 0.45
N GLY A 67 -2.09 -16.23 -0.85
CA GLY A 67 -2.99 -15.50 -1.73
C GLY A 67 -2.56 -15.55 -3.18
N VAL A 68 -3.45 -15.10 -4.04
CA VAL A 68 -3.21 -15.00 -5.48
C VAL A 68 -3.46 -13.58 -5.95
N ILE A 69 -2.71 -13.13 -6.94
CA ILE A 69 -2.93 -11.83 -7.56
C ILE A 69 -4.18 -11.92 -8.45
N VAL A 70 -5.18 -11.11 -8.13
CA VAL A 70 -6.44 -11.00 -8.91
C VAL A 70 -6.52 -9.75 -9.76
N ARG A 71 -5.68 -8.74 -9.46
CA ARG A 71 -5.52 -7.54 -10.28
C ARG A 71 -4.07 -7.08 -10.19
N ARG A 72 -3.45 -6.88 -11.36
CA ARG A 72 -2.07 -6.43 -11.49
C ARG A 72 -1.98 -4.91 -11.53
N TYR A 73 -0.78 -4.39 -11.35
CA TYR A 73 -0.48 -2.98 -11.52
C TYR A 73 -0.59 -2.54 -12.99
N GLY A 74 -1.07 -1.31 -13.21
CA GLY A 74 -1.12 -0.67 -14.52
C GLY A 74 -2.37 -1.00 -15.33
N LYS A 75 -2.26 -0.80 -16.64
CA LYS A 75 -3.36 -1.04 -17.59
C LYS A 75 -3.48 -2.51 -17.93
N GLN A 76 -4.69 -3.04 -17.88
CA GLN A 76 -4.99 -4.42 -18.20
C GLN A 76 -6.42 -4.58 -18.71
N SER A 77 -6.68 -5.63 -19.47
CA SER A 77 -8.04 -5.97 -19.89
C SER A 77 -8.90 -6.38 -18.70
N HIS A 78 -10.16 -6.00 -18.73
CA HIS A 78 -11.11 -6.46 -17.70
C HIS A 78 -11.27 -7.99 -17.78
N PRO A 79 -11.21 -8.72 -16.64
CA PRO A 79 -11.18 -10.19 -16.67
C PRO A 79 -12.43 -10.84 -17.28
N THR A 80 -13.60 -10.19 -17.19
CA THR A 80 -14.88 -10.76 -17.65
C THR A 80 -15.56 -9.94 -18.76
N LEU A 81 -15.21 -8.67 -18.93
CA LEU A 81 -15.84 -7.78 -19.91
C LEU A 81 -14.86 -7.51 -21.07
N LYS A 82 -15.17 -8.11 -22.22
CA LYS A 82 -14.36 -7.93 -23.45
C LYS A 82 -14.36 -6.46 -23.89
N GLY A 83 -13.20 -5.96 -24.31
CA GLY A 83 -13.02 -4.60 -24.83
C GLY A 83 -12.95 -3.50 -23.77
N ILE A 84 -13.06 -3.83 -22.48
CA ILE A 84 -12.89 -2.88 -21.39
C ILE A 84 -11.47 -2.98 -20.82
N THR A 85 -10.79 -1.84 -20.76
CA THR A 85 -9.49 -1.70 -20.10
C THR A 85 -9.69 -1.08 -18.73
N ILE A 86 -9.06 -1.65 -17.72
CA ILE A 86 -8.97 -1.11 -16.37
C ILE A 86 -7.54 -0.68 -16.07
N GLU A 87 -7.39 0.35 -15.26
CA GLU A 87 -6.09 0.79 -14.76
C GLU A 87 -6.06 0.63 -13.24
N SER A 88 -4.98 0.05 -12.74
CA SER A 88 -4.78 -0.17 -11.31
C SER A 88 -3.54 0.55 -10.81
N ASN A 89 -3.66 1.22 -9.66
CA ASN A 89 -2.56 1.91 -8.98
C ASN A 89 -1.70 0.98 -8.12
N GLY A 90 -2.13 -0.27 -7.95
CA GLY A 90 -1.46 -1.26 -7.13
C GLY A 90 -1.79 -2.69 -7.54
N VAL A 91 -1.46 -3.62 -6.68
CA VAL A 91 -1.72 -5.06 -6.85
C VAL A 91 -2.78 -5.50 -5.84
N PHE A 92 -3.72 -6.32 -6.29
CA PHE A 92 -4.78 -6.86 -5.44
C PHE A 92 -4.55 -8.34 -5.22
N TYR A 93 -4.50 -8.73 -3.95
CA TYR A 93 -4.33 -10.11 -3.52
C TYR A 93 -5.63 -10.65 -2.96
N ALA A 94 -6.18 -11.68 -3.58
CA ALA A 94 -7.26 -12.46 -2.97
C ALA A 94 -6.64 -13.48 -2.01
N THR A 95 -7.22 -13.58 -0.82
CA THR A 95 -6.74 -14.43 0.26
C THR A 95 -7.90 -15.10 0.99
N GLU A 96 -7.58 -15.90 1.98
CA GLU A 96 -8.56 -16.59 2.82
C GLU A 96 -9.30 -15.60 3.74
N LYS A 97 -10.52 -15.96 4.11
CA LYS A 97 -11.27 -15.23 5.13
C LYS A 97 -10.46 -15.19 6.43
N ASP A 98 -10.52 -14.05 7.13
CA ASP A 98 -9.80 -13.80 8.37
C ASP A 98 -8.26 -13.69 8.26
N ALA A 99 -7.72 -13.68 7.03
CA ALA A 99 -6.31 -13.44 6.80
C ALA A 99 -5.88 -12.02 7.22
N ASN A 100 -4.62 -11.89 7.60
CA ASN A 100 -4.03 -10.61 7.97
C ASN A 100 -3.10 -10.08 6.86
N ALA A 101 -3.06 -8.77 6.71
CA ALA A 101 -2.00 -8.10 6.00
C ALA A 101 -0.73 -8.10 6.84
N ARG A 102 0.43 -8.22 6.20
CA ARG A 102 1.74 -8.18 6.85
C ARG A 102 2.70 -7.23 6.15
N VAL A 103 3.60 -6.65 6.94
CA VAL A 103 4.61 -5.69 6.44
C VAL A 103 5.57 -6.40 5.49
N ILE A 104 5.87 -5.77 4.35
CA ILE A 104 6.83 -6.32 3.38
C ILE A 104 8.29 -6.07 3.77
N PHE A 105 8.57 -5.09 4.64
CA PHE A 105 9.91 -4.74 5.09
C PHE A 105 9.85 -3.90 6.37
N ASP A 106 10.94 -3.88 7.12
CA ASP A 106 11.10 -3.04 8.31
C ASP A 106 10.78 -1.57 7.98
N GLY A 107 10.16 -0.88 8.91
CA GLY A 107 9.79 0.51 8.70
C GLY A 107 9.07 1.14 9.89
N LYS A 108 8.46 2.27 9.64
CA LYS A 108 7.69 3.03 10.61
C LYS A 108 6.29 3.32 10.07
N VAL A 109 5.28 3.12 10.88
CA VAL A 109 3.90 3.46 10.50
C VAL A 109 3.78 4.99 10.35
N LEU A 110 3.63 5.44 9.11
CA LEU A 110 3.51 6.85 8.76
C LEU A 110 2.13 7.40 9.10
N ALA A 111 1.10 6.64 8.77
CA ALA A 111 -0.29 7.02 8.99
C ALA A 111 -1.24 5.82 8.91
N ILE A 112 -2.42 5.99 9.50
CA ILE A 112 -3.57 5.11 9.34
C ILE A 112 -4.71 5.96 8.80
N GLN A 113 -5.18 5.65 7.59
CA GLN A 113 -6.24 6.39 6.92
C GLN A 113 -7.55 5.61 6.98
N VAL A 114 -8.63 6.28 7.40
CA VAL A 114 -9.98 5.71 7.32
C VAL A 114 -10.52 5.90 5.90
N LEU A 115 -11.02 4.82 5.33
CA LEU A 115 -11.59 4.75 3.99
C LEU A 115 -13.11 4.63 4.05
N PRO A 116 -13.82 4.85 2.92
CA PRO A 116 -15.26 4.59 2.83
C PRO A 116 -15.62 3.17 3.32
N GLY A 117 -16.75 3.05 4.02
CA GLY A 117 -17.18 1.79 4.61
C GLY A 117 -16.44 1.38 5.89
N LYS A 118 -15.81 2.35 6.58
CA LYS A 118 -15.03 2.17 7.83
C LYS A 118 -13.80 1.27 7.69
N LYS A 119 -13.41 0.94 6.47
CA LYS A 119 -12.17 0.22 6.20
C LYS A 119 -10.97 1.14 6.45
N LYS A 120 -9.80 0.56 6.63
CA LYS A 120 -8.58 1.30 6.94
C LYS A 120 -7.47 0.97 5.94
N ALA A 121 -6.59 1.95 5.75
CA ALA A 121 -5.31 1.78 5.08
C ALA A 121 -4.19 2.09 6.06
N VAL A 122 -3.17 1.26 6.09
CA VAL A 122 -1.93 1.50 6.85
C VAL A 122 -0.83 1.88 5.86
N LEU A 123 -0.14 2.97 6.14
CA LEU A 123 1.01 3.45 5.39
C LEU A 123 2.27 3.19 6.22
N VAL A 124 3.22 2.45 5.67
CA VAL A 124 4.51 2.16 6.30
C VAL A 124 5.63 2.80 5.50
N GLN A 125 6.47 3.57 6.18
CA GLN A 125 7.60 4.29 5.62
C GLN A 125 8.89 3.48 5.71
N HIS A 126 9.60 3.38 4.58
CA HIS A 126 10.91 2.76 4.42
C HIS A 126 11.86 3.77 3.76
N GLY A 127 12.28 4.79 4.50
CA GLY A 127 12.97 5.95 3.92
C GLY A 127 12.01 6.79 3.06
N ASN A 128 12.33 6.98 1.78
CA ASN A 128 11.46 7.66 0.81
C ASN A 128 10.42 6.73 0.15
N TYR A 129 10.47 5.43 0.45
CA TYR A 129 9.47 4.48 -0.02
C TYR A 129 8.36 4.31 1.00
N ILE A 130 7.12 4.16 0.51
CA ILE A 130 5.94 3.97 1.35
C ILE A 130 5.12 2.83 0.79
N SER A 131 4.95 1.78 1.61
CA SER A 131 4.03 0.68 1.32
C SER A 131 2.67 0.97 1.93
N VAL A 132 1.61 0.74 1.16
CA VAL A 132 0.23 1.03 1.56
C VAL A 132 -0.59 -0.24 1.49
N TYR A 133 -1.22 -0.58 2.61
CA TYR A 133 -2.04 -1.77 2.80
C TYR A 133 -3.49 -1.32 3.01
N LYS A 134 -4.32 -1.47 1.98
CA LYS A 134 -5.73 -1.01 1.99
C LYS A 134 -6.70 -2.17 2.21
N ASN A 135 -7.89 -1.83 2.62
CA ASN A 135 -9.00 -2.75 2.84
C ASN A 135 -8.85 -3.59 4.11
N LEU A 136 -8.42 -2.95 5.21
CA LEU A 136 -8.30 -3.56 6.52
C LEU A 136 -9.50 -3.22 7.41
N ASP A 137 -9.94 -4.19 8.21
CA ASP A 137 -10.98 -3.99 9.24
C ASP A 137 -10.36 -3.60 10.57
N ASN A 138 -9.59 -4.50 11.17
CA ASN A 138 -8.94 -4.30 12.45
C ASN A 138 -7.44 -4.08 12.25
N VAL A 139 -6.96 -2.89 12.63
CA VAL A 139 -5.55 -2.55 12.57
C VAL A 139 -4.95 -2.70 13.96
N THR A 140 -3.81 -3.39 14.05
CA THR A 140 -3.12 -3.73 15.31
C THR A 140 -1.94 -2.82 15.63
N VAL A 141 -1.66 -1.85 14.75
CA VAL A 141 -0.57 -0.89 14.90
C VAL A 141 -1.10 0.54 15.00
N GLN A 142 -0.26 1.45 15.46
CA GLN A 142 -0.56 2.87 15.58
C GLN A 142 0.45 3.70 14.78
N LYS A 143 0.06 4.94 14.45
CA LYS A 143 0.96 5.92 13.83
C LYS A 143 2.21 6.11 14.70
N GLY A 144 3.38 5.99 14.09
CA GLY A 144 4.67 6.12 14.75
C GLY A 144 5.30 4.81 15.21
N ASP A 145 4.56 3.69 15.21
CA ASP A 145 5.11 2.39 15.57
C ASP A 145 6.21 1.96 14.61
N LEU A 146 7.28 1.40 15.16
CA LEU A 146 8.26 0.66 14.39
C LEU A 146 7.72 -0.74 14.11
N VAL A 147 7.81 -1.19 12.88
CA VAL A 147 7.32 -2.49 12.43
C VAL A 147 8.43 -3.26 11.75
N SER A 148 8.41 -4.58 11.95
CA SER A 148 9.40 -5.50 11.37
C SER A 148 8.82 -6.23 10.17
N THR A 149 9.68 -6.72 9.30
CA THR A 149 9.32 -7.55 8.15
C THR A 149 8.42 -8.72 8.55
N LYS A 150 7.32 -8.90 7.84
CA LYS A 150 6.26 -9.90 8.09
C LYS A 150 5.43 -9.67 9.36
N GLN A 151 5.63 -8.57 10.09
CA GLN A 151 4.75 -8.22 11.21
C GLN A 151 3.32 -8.01 10.72
N LEU A 152 2.34 -8.52 11.46
CA LEU A 152 0.92 -8.38 11.13
C LEU A 152 0.45 -6.94 11.37
N LEU A 153 -0.28 -6.40 10.41
CA LEU A 153 -0.84 -5.04 10.45
C LEU A 153 -2.31 -5.01 10.85
N GLY A 154 -3.03 -6.07 10.53
CA GLY A 154 -4.44 -6.16 10.81
C GLY A 154 -5.18 -7.10 9.86
N LYS A 155 -6.42 -7.38 10.20
CA LYS A 155 -7.30 -8.28 9.46
C LYS A 155 -7.77 -7.62 8.16
N ILE A 156 -7.69 -8.35 7.05
CA ILE A 156 -8.20 -7.92 5.76
C ILE A 156 -9.73 -8.06 5.75
N HIS A 157 -10.40 -7.04 5.24
CA HIS A 157 -11.85 -7.02 5.12
C HIS A 157 -12.37 -8.10 4.17
N THR A 158 -13.39 -8.82 4.62
CA THR A 158 -14.17 -9.74 3.78
C THR A 158 -15.46 -9.07 3.37
N ASP A 159 -15.67 -8.92 2.08
CA ASP A 159 -16.91 -8.37 1.53
C ASP A 159 -18.09 -9.30 1.85
N LYS A 160 -19.10 -8.78 2.52
CA LYS A 160 -20.26 -9.58 2.96
C LYS A 160 -21.13 -10.07 1.82
N THR A 161 -21.13 -9.35 0.70
CA THR A 161 -21.96 -9.68 -0.47
C THR A 161 -21.30 -10.76 -1.34
N THR A 162 -19.99 -10.63 -1.57
CA THR A 162 -19.24 -11.53 -2.45
C THR A 162 -18.50 -12.63 -1.71
N GLY A 163 -18.32 -12.50 -0.40
CA GLY A 163 -17.49 -13.40 0.42
C GLY A 163 -16.00 -13.30 0.14
N LYS A 164 -15.56 -12.34 -0.68
CA LYS A 164 -14.17 -12.19 -1.09
C LYS A 164 -13.37 -11.39 -0.07
N THR A 165 -12.17 -11.86 0.23
CA THR A 165 -11.18 -11.19 1.08
C THR A 165 -10.03 -10.74 0.18
N ILE A 166 -9.92 -9.43 -0.03
CA ILE A 166 -8.96 -8.86 -0.99
C ILE A 166 -8.17 -7.72 -0.33
N LEU A 167 -6.84 -7.86 -0.31
CA LEU A 167 -5.92 -6.79 0.06
C LEU A 167 -5.56 -5.98 -1.19
N ALA A 168 -5.68 -4.66 -1.13
CA ALA A 168 -5.11 -3.77 -2.13
C ALA A 168 -3.77 -3.22 -1.62
N PHE A 169 -2.71 -3.47 -2.36
CA PHE A 169 -1.34 -3.11 -2.01
C PHE A 169 -0.76 -2.12 -3.02
N VAL A 170 -0.28 -0.99 -2.52
CA VAL A 170 0.31 0.09 -3.33
C VAL A 170 1.70 0.41 -2.80
N LEU A 171 2.62 0.75 -3.69
CA LEU A 171 3.96 1.18 -3.34
C LEU A 171 4.25 2.55 -3.96
N PHE A 172 4.79 3.46 -3.15
CA PHE A 172 5.25 4.77 -3.58
C PHE A 172 6.75 4.93 -3.36
N LYS A 173 7.38 5.72 -4.22
CA LYS A 173 8.63 6.42 -3.92
C LYS A 173 8.31 7.91 -3.86
N GLU A 174 8.46 8.53 -2.69
CA GLU A 174 7.93 9.88 -2.46
C GLU A 174 6.43 9.93 -2.81
N ILE A 175 6.00 10.76 -3.75
CA ILE A 175 4.62 10.86 -4.23
C ILE A 175 4.38 10.06 -5.53
N HIS A 176 5.36 9.32 -6.02
CA HIS A 176 5.29 8.59 -7.29
C HIS A 176 5.03 7.11 -7.08
N ARG A 177 3.95 6.60 -7.67
CA ARG A 177 3.62 5.17 -7.61
C ARG A 177 4.69 4.31 -8.28
N GLN A 178 4.95 3.16 -7.68
CA GLN A 178 5.86 2.15 -8.18
C GLN A 178 5.05 0.90 -8.53
N ASN A 179 5.58 0.06 -9.42
CA ASN A 179 5.01 -1.24 -9.67
C ASN A 179 5.39 -2.22 -8.55
N PRO A 180 4.47 -2.64 -7.67
CA PRO A 180 4.79 -3.53 -6.56
C PRO A 180 5.33 -4.89 -6.99
N GLU A 181 4.97 -5.36 -8.19
CA GLU A 181 5.40 -6.67 -8.70
C GLU A 181 6.90 -6.75 -9.02
N GLU A 182 7.58 -5.59 -9.12
CA GLU A 182 9.04 -5.53 -9.26
C GLU A 182 9.77 -5.67 -7.93
N TRP A 183 9.08 -5.48 -6.82
CA TRP A 183 9.65 -5.43 -5.46
C TRP A 183 9.40 -6.69 -4.66
N VAL A 184 8.21 -7.26 -4.79
CA VAL A 184 7.77 -8.43 -4.06
C VAL A 184 8.20 -9.70 -4.77
N TYR A 185 8.65 -10.69 -4.00
CA TYR A 185 9.01 -12.01 -4.54
C TYR A 185 7.80 -12.63 -5.26
N LYS A 186 8.04 -13.13 -6.46
CA LYS A 186 7.01 -13.82 -7.23
C LYS A 186 6.80 -15.21 -6.64
N ILE A 187 5.59 -15.46 -6.19
CA ILE A 187 5.12 -16.77 -5.78
C ILE A 187 4.69 -17.54 -7.02
#